data_6793f2a08e4e6e6c3e9093298c5029ff
#
_entry.id   6793f2a08e4e6e6c3e9093298c5029ff
#
_cell.length_a   1.000
_cell.length_b   1.000
_cell.length_c   1.000
_cell.angle_alpha   90.00
_cell.angle_beta   90.00
_cell.angle_gamma   90.00
#
_symmetry.space_group_name_H-M   'P 1'
#
loop_
_entity.id
_entity.type
_entity.pdbx_description
1 polymer ?
#
loop_
_entity_poly.entity_id
_entity_poly.type
_entity_poly.pdbx_seq_one_letter_code
_entity_poly.pdbx_strand_id
1 'polypeptide(L)'
;MKIIQIHNKYRYFGGEDSVVDEEAKLLSSNNHEVNQLIRDNSEELISFQDKFNAFKNISYSFRSVEILNKELLKFGNPDIVHVHNTFPLWTYSVFDFFKKKNIPIIMTLHNYRLIWEKLGLFNKDREKYGYFKDSNIGSFIISKFINKQKNLLKNVSKFITHTEFTKYEFSKHVIPENKLVIKPNFLNSTNNKIQSISEKNNAIFASRISKEKGILTLIKAFTKIDINLDALGDGPLFKKVKKYNINNIKLHGNLPRDKVNKFINKSKFLVFPSEWYESFPMTILEAFREGTLVLASNIGSIKSIIKDRFNGILFEPGNTSDLIDKVKWILNNQRECDQIALNANNEFNQKYSSEVNYKQLIDV
;
A
#
# COMPACT_ATOMS: atom_id res chain seq x y z
N MET A 1 8.36 -22.82 12.19
CA MET A 1 8.92 -21.69 12.97
C MET A 1 7.84 -21.07 13.81
N LYS A 2 8.22 -20.52 14.98
CA LYS A 2 7.40 -19.63 15.80
C LYS A 2 7.65 -18.18 15.38
N ILE A 3 6.60 -17.48 14.96
CA ILE A 3 6.72 -16.14 14.40
C ILE A 3 5.82 -15.17 15.17
N ILE A 4 6.36 -14.03 15.59
CA ILE A 4 5.54 -12.93 16.08
C ILE A 4 5.47 -11.87 14.98
N GLN A 5 4.24 -11.55 14.55
CA GLN A 5 3.99 -10.39 13.69
C GLN A 5 3.52 -9.21 14.53
N ILE A 6 4.12 -8.03 14.29
CA ILE A 6 3.78 -6.80 15.00
C ILE A 6 3.26 -5.76 13.99
N HIS A 7 2.05 -5.28 14.24
CA HIS A 7 1.42 -4.28 13.40
C HIS A 7 0.62 -3.26 14.20
N ASN A 8 0.61 -2.03 13.71
CA ASN A 8 -0.23 -0.96 14.22
C ASN A 8 -1.24 -0.58 13.13
N LYS A 9 -2.50 -0.98 13.31
CA LYS A 9 -3.58 -0.64 12.38
C LYS A 9 -3.87 0.85 12.37
N TYR A 10 -4.18 1.37 11.19
CA TYR A 10 -4.64 2.74 11.02
C TYR A 10 -6.12 2.87 11.38
N ARG A 11 -6.55 4.12 11.64
CA ARG A 11 -7.96 4.42 11.89
C ARG A 11 -8.89 4.03 10.74
N TYR A 12 -8.38 4.07 9.52
CA TYR A 12 -9.08 3.65 8.31
C TYR A 12 -8.34 2.47 7.72
N PHE A 13 -9.02 1.35 7.59
CA PHE A 13 -8.49 0.13 7.03
C PHE A 13 -7.89 0.36 5.64
N GLY A 14 -6.70 -0.15 5.39
CA GLY A 14 -5.96 0.03 4.15
C GLY A 14 -5.34 -1.24 3.60
N GLY A 15 -4.66 -1.12 2.47
CA GLY A 15 -3.97 -2.24 1.83
C GLY A 15 -2.90 -2.88 2.71
N GLU A 16 -2.21 -2.09 3.55
CA GLU A 16 -1.21 -2.56 4.51
C GLU A 16 -1.82 -3.52 5.53
N ASP A 17 -2.96 -3.16 6.14
CA ASP A 17 -3.65 -4.00 7.14
C ASP A 17 -4.06 -5.35 6.53
N SER A 18 -4.58 -5.32 5.30
CA SER A 18 -4.98 -6.53 4.57
C SER A 18 -3.79 -7.45 4.27
N VAL A 19 -2.65 -6.90 3.88
CA VAL A 19 -1.43 -7.69 3.59
C VAL A 19 -0.94 -8.39 4.84
N VAL A 20 -0.94 -7.72 6.00
CA VAL A 20 -0.51 -8.31 7.28
C VAL A 20 -1.40 -9.49 7.66
N ASP A 21 -2.72 -9.33 7.55
CA ASP A 21 -3.67 -10.41 7.87
C ASP A 21 -3.53 -11.61 6.90
N GLU A 22 -3.35 -11.36 5.59
CA GLU A 22 -3.18 -12.43 4.60
C GLU A 22 -1.80 -13.11 4.72
N GLU A 23 -0.75 -12.41 5.09
CA GLU A 23 0.57 -13.00 5.32
C GLU A 23 0.55 -13.92 6.54
N ALA A 24 -0.14 -13.56 7.63
CA ALA A 24 -0.29 -14.44 8.78
C ALA A 24 -1.03 -15.75 8.42
N LYS A 25 -2.13 -15.62 7.65
CA LYS A 25 -2.86 -16.81 7.15
C LYS A 25 -1.98 -17.69 6.27
N LEU A 26 -1.19 -17.07 5.38
CA LEU A 26 -0.28 -17.77 4.48
C LEU A 26 0.79 -18.55 5.26
N LEU A 27 1.40 -17.92 6.27
CA LEU A 27 2.37 -18.58 7.14
C LEU A 27 1.73 -19.72 7.95
N SER A 28 0.56 -19.49 8.54
CA SER A 28 -0.15 -20.52 9.33
C SER A 28 -0.57 -21.71 8.48
N SER A 29 -1.03 -21.49 7.24
CA SER A 29 -1.38 -22.57 6.32
C SER A 29 -0.17 -23.39 5.84
N ASN A 30 1.05 -22.87 6.03
CA ASN A 30 2.32 -23.55 5.77
C ASN A 30 2.99 -24.06 7.06
N ASN A 31 2.21 -24.39 8.09
CA ASN A 31 2.65 -25.01 9.35
C ASN A 31 3.62 -24.16 10.19
N HIS A 32 3.53 -22.83 10.11
CA HIS A 32 4.17 -21.94 11.06
C HIS A 32 3.21 -21.57 12.19
N GLU A 33 3.73 -21.47 13.40
CA GLU A 33 2.99 -20.96 14.55
C GLU A 33 3.11 -19.42 14.57
N VAL A 34 2.01 -18.72 14.25
CA VAL A 34 2.03 -17.27 14.10
C VAL A 34 1.19 -16.61 15.19
N ASN A 35 1.81 -15.72 15.96
CA ASN A 35 1.12 -14.84 16.90
C ASN A 35 1.13 -13.39 16.37
N GLN A 36 -0.06 -12.86 16.03
CA GLN A 36 -0.21 -11.48 15.59
C GLN A 36 -0.47 -10.56 16.77
N LEU A 37 0.46 -9.65 17.03
CA LEU A 37 0.32 -8.59 18.01
C LEU A 37 -0.10 -7.30 17.31
N ILE A 38 -1.39 -7.03 17.33
CA ILE A 38 -2.00 -5.89 16.64
C ILE A 38 -2.49 -4.87 17.66
N ARG A 39 -2.14 -3.61 17.45
CA ARG A 39 -2.72 -2.45 18.16
C ARG A 39 -3.47 -1.59 17.17
N ASP A 40 -4.62 -1.07 17.56
CA ASP A 40 -5.53 -0.34 16.67
C ASP A 40 -5.71 1.11 17.10
N ASN A 41 -5.41 2.04 16.19
CA ASN A 41 -5.56 3.47 16.43
C ASN A 41 -7.03 3.90 16.61
N SER A 42 -7.98 3.16 16.05
CA SER A 42 -9.40 3.46 16.20
C SER A 42 -9.93 3.10 17.58
N GLU A 43 -9.32 2.13 18.23
CA GLU A 43 -9.69 1.64 19.56
C GLU A 43 -8.89 2.31 20.68
N GLU A 44 -7.60 2.57 20.44
CA GLU A 44 -6.68 3.05 21.49
C GLU A 44 -6.42 4.57 21.46
N LEU A 45 -6.85 5.30 20.42
CA LEU A 45 -6.65 6.75 20.26
C LEU A 45 -7.99 7.50 20.15
N ILE A 46 -8.93 7.21 21.05
CA ILE A 46 -10.29 7.77 21.01
C ILE A 46 -10.28 9.18 21.59
N SER A 47 -9.83 9.34 22.81
CA SER A 47 -9.86 10.61 23.56
C SER A 47 -8.66 11.50 23.24
N PHE A 48 -8.76 12.77 23.59
CA PHE A 48 -7.63 13.69 23.54
C PHE A 48 -6.49 13.23 24.47
N GLN A 49 -6.83 12.67 25.63
CA GLN A 49 -5.87 12.15 26.60
C GLN A 49 -5.08 10.97 26.03
N ASP A 50 -5.74 10.05 25.32
CA ASP A 50 -5.06 8.90 24.67
C ASP A 50 -4.05 9.37 23.61
N LYS A 51 -4.45 10.34 22.79
CA LYS A 51 -3.59 10.95 21.77
C LYS A 51 -2.40 11.67 22.41
N PHE A 52 -2.62 12.39 23.49
CA PHE A 52 -1.56 13.07 24.25
C PHE A 52 -0.59 12.07 24.88
N ASN A 53 -1.09 10.98 25.47
CA ASN A 53 -0.27 9.92 26.06
C ASN A 53 0.55 9.18 24.97
N ALA A 54 -0.06 8.84 23.84
CA ALA A 54 0.66 8.25 22.71
C ALA A 54 1.76 9.18 22.19
N PHE A 55 1.48 10.47 22.13
CA PHE A 55 2.43 11.49 21.77
C PHE A 55 3.61 11.60 22.76
N LYS A 56 3.34 11.64 24.06
CA LYS A 56 4.36 11.68 25.11
C LYS A 56 5.27 10.45 25.04
N ASN A 57 4.71 9.29 24.72
CA ASN A 57 5.40 8.00 24.65
C ASN A 57 5.89 7.65 23.25
N ILE A 58 5.82 8.54 22.27
CA ILE A 58 6.12 8.26 20.85
C ILE A 58 7.54 7.74 20.62
N SER A 59 8.47 8.09 21.49
CA SER A 59 9.87 7.63 21.41
C SER A 59 10.10 6.27 22.03
N TYR A 60 9.32 5.91 23.07
CA TYR A 60 9.44 4.64 23.79
C TYR A 60 8.16 4.38 24.58
N SER A 61 7.56 3.23 24.41
CA SER A 61 6.33 2.81 25.06
C SER A 61 6.60 1.70 26.06
N PHE A 62 6.55 2.01 27.36
CA PHE A 62 6.62 1.00 28.43
C PHE A 62 5.44 0.03 28.37
N ARG A 63 4.25 0.52 27.98
CA ARG A 63 3.07 -0.34 27.76
C ARG A 63 3.32 -1.39 26.68
N SER A 64 4.02 -1.03 25.59
CA SER A 64 4.38 -1.99 24.56
C SER A 64 5.33 -3.06 25.09
N VAL A 65 6.31 -2.69 25.90
CA VAL A 65 7.24 -3.65 26.56
C VAL A 65 6.48 -4.58 27.50
N GLU A 66 5.52 -4.07 28.27
CA GLU A 66 4.69 -4.88 29.16
C GLU A 66 3.85 -5.90 28.37
N ILE A 67 3.21 -5.48 27.27
CA ILE A 67 2.45 -6.37 26.39
C ILE A 67 3.37 -7.45 25.84
N LEU A 68 4.55 -7.09 25.31
CA LEU A 68 5.50 -8.04 24.76
C LEU A 68 5.99 -9.05 25.79
N ASN A 69 6.27 -8.64 27.03
CA ASN A 69 6.63 -9.57 28.10
C ASN A 69 5.50 -10.57 28.41
N LYS A 70 4.25 -10.10 28.52
CA LYS A 70 3.09 -10.97 28.74
C LYS A 70 2.89 -11.98 27.61
N GLU A 71 3.06 -11.54 26.38
CA GLU A 71 2.90 -12.41 25.21
C GLU A 71 4.02 -13.44 25.09
N LEU A 72 5.27 -13.09 25.39
CA LEU A 72 6.36 -14.07 25.44
C LEU A 72 6.17 -15.12 26.54
N LEU A 73 5.57 -14.78 27.67
CA LEU A 73 5.26 -15.75 28.71
C LEU A 73 4.23 -16.80 28.26
N LYS A 74 3.30 -16.40 27.38
CA LYS A 74 2.25 -17.29 26.84
C LYS A 74 2.74 -18.07 25.61
N PHE A 75 3.33 -17.37 24.65
CA PHE A 75 3.71 -17.91 23.35
C PHE A 75 5.08 -18.61 23.39
N GLY A 76 5.95 -18.22 24.31
CA GLY A 76 7.35 -18.59 24.34
C GLY A 76 8.20 -17.67 23.45
N ASN A 77 9.49 -17.94 23.37
CA ASN A 77 10.37 -17.17 22.49
C ASN A 77 10.07 -17.52 21.02
N PRO A 78 9.87 -16.53 20.16
CA PRO A 78 9.75 -16.75 18.73
C PRO A 78 11.14 -16.98 18.10
N ASP A 79 11.16 -17.69 16.98
CA ASP A 79 12.36 -17.83 16.16
C ASP A 79 12.71 -16.52 15.45
N ILE A 80 11.66 -15.73 15.08
CA ILE A 80 11.80 -14.45 14.39
C ILE A 80 10.61 -13.52 14.70
N VAL A 81 10.86 -12.22 14.64
CA VAL A 81 9.82 -11.17 14.74
C VAL A 81 9.73 -10.42 13.42
N HIS A 82 8.53 -10.40 12.85
CA HIS A 82 8.21 -9.64 11.64
C HIS A 82 7.43 -8.37 12.00
N VAL A 83 8.05 -7.21 11.79
CA VAL A 83 7.47 -5.90 12.08
C VAL A 83 6.96 -5.26 10.80
N HIS A 84 5.68 -4.86 10.77
CA HIS A 84 5.09 -4.14 9.65
C HIS A 84 4.94 -2.64 9.93
N ASN A 85 4.33 -2.27 11.05
CA ASN A 85 4.14 -0.88 11.43
C ASN A 85 4.20 -0.74 12.95
N THR A 86 4.95 0.24 13.43
CA THR A 86 5.08 0.50 14.87
C THR A 86 4.46 1.83 15.30
N PHE A 87 3.97 2.63 14.36
CA PHE A 87 3.52 3.99 14.65
C PHE A 87 1.99 4.09 14.79
N PRO A 88 1.50 4.79 15.82
CA PRO A 88 2.25 5.46 16.89
C PRO A 88 2.33 4.67 18.21
N LEU A 89 1.68 3.50 18.31
CA LEU A 89 1.43 2.82 19.59
C LEU A 89 2.55 1.87 20.02
N TRP A 90 3.09 1.06 19.09
CA TRP A 90 4.16 0.12 19.38
C TRP A 90 5.50 0.80 19.62
N THR A 91 5.82 1.83 18.89
CA THR A 91 7.07 2.61 18.94
C THR A 91 8.37 1.77 18.79
N TYR A 92 9.52 2.35 19.13
CA TYR A 92 10.84 1.69 19.05
C TYR A 92 11.14 0.71 20.13
N SER A 93 10.36 0.75 21.20
CA SER A 93 10.46 -0.21 22.29
C SER A 93 10.46 -1.66 21.79
N VAL A 94 9.79 -1.94 20.64
CA VAL A 94 9.78 -3.26 19.98
C VAL A 94 11.19 -3.70 19.59
N PHE A 95 11.91 -2.85 18.88
CA PHE A 95 13.26 -3.20 18.38
C PHE A 95 14.27 -3.39 19.51
N ASP A 96 14.24 -2.52 20.52
CA ASP A 96 15.11 -2.61 21.69
C ASP A 96 14.79 -3.86 22.54
N PHE A 97 13.51 -4.17 22.70
CA PHE A 97 13.04 -5.31 23.46
C PHE A 97 13.56 -6.64 22.88
N PHE A 98 13.34 -6.89 21.59
CA PHE A 98 13.74 -8.14 20.97
C PHE A 98 15.26 -8.24 20.78
N LYS A 99 15.95 -7.11 20.54
CA LYS A 99 17.41 -7.10 20.53
C LYS A 99 18.01 -7.56 21.84
N LYS A 100 17.50 -7.09 22.99
CA LYS A 100 17.97 -7.51 24.32
C LYS A 100 17.78 -9.00 24.57
N LYS A 101 16.88 -9.63 23.85
CA LYS A 101 16.59 -11.08 23.91
C LYS A 101 17.32 -11.89 22.82
N ASN A 102 18.14 -11.25 22.00
CA ASN A 102 18.83 -11.86 20.85
C ASN A 102 17.87 -12.52 19.83
N ILE A 103 16.63 -12.02 19.70
CA ILE A 103 15.64 -12.51 18.74
C ILE A 103 15.78 -11.69 17.46
N PRO A 104 15.95 -12.33 16.28
CA PRO A 104 16.09 -11.63 15.02
C PRO A 104 14.82 -10.90 14.64
N ILE A 105 14.97 -9.73 13.99
CA ILE A 105 13.87 -8.86 13.57
C ILE A 105 13.98 -8.61 12.07
N ILE A 106 12.92 -8.87 11.33
CA ILE A 106 12.72 -8.36 9.97
C ILE A 106 11.65 -7.27 9.99
N MET A 107 11.72 -6.35 9.04
CA MET A 107 10.74 -5.26 8.93
C MET A 107 10.31 -5.01 7.50
N THR A 108 8.99 -5.02 7.26
CA THR A 108 8.42 -4.60 5.96
C THR A 108 8.14 -3.10 5.94
N LEU A 109 8.62 -2.43 4.90
CA LEU A 109 8.50 -0.99 4.70
C LEU A 109 7.30 -0.67 3.80
N HIS A 110 6.12 -0.57 4.38
CA HIS A 110 4.87 -0.33 3.64
C HIS A 110 4.67 1.10 3.15
N ASN A 111 5.45 2.05 3.63
CA ASN A 111 5.33 3.47 3.29
C ASN A 111 6.67 4.20 3.42
N TYR A 112 6.73 5.41 2.87
CA TYR A 112 7.97 6.23 2.86
C TYR A 112 8.17 7.06 4.13
N ARG A 113 7.50 6.78 5.25
CA ARG A 113 7.54 7.61 6.47
C ARG A 113 8.97 7.87 6.95
N LEU A 114 9.86 6.89 6.86
CA LEU A 114 11.26 7.02 7.30
C LEU A 114 12.11 7.99 6.46
N ILE A 115 11.67 8.28 5.24
CA ILE A 115 12.40 9.11 4.27
C ILE A 115 11.58 10.27 3.70
N TRP A 116 10.41 10.57 4.27
CA TRP A 116 9.51 11.62 3.77
C TRP A 116 10.17 12.97 3.59
N GLU A 117 10.99 13.42 4.56
CA GLU A 117 11.72 14.68 4.47
C GLU A 117 12.65 14.70 3.26
N LYS A 118 13.30 13.56 2.99
CA LYS A 118 14.29 13.41 1.91
C LYS A 118 13.64 13.36 0.52
N LEU A 119 12.42 12.85 0.43
CA LEU A 119 11.66 12.83 -0.81
C LEU A 119 10.95 14.14 -1.11
N GLY A 120 11.16 15.20 -0.29
CA GLY A 120 10.47 16.48 -0.45
C GLY A 120 8.95 16.41 -0.20
N LEU A 121 8.48 15.29 0.34
CA LEU A 121 7.07 15.00 0.54
C LEU A 121 6.47 15.80 1.71
N PHE A 122 7.32 16.28 2.61
CA PHE A 122 6.90 17.05 3.79
C PHE A 122 6.35 18.44 3.45
N ASN A 123 6.91 19.10 2.44
CA ASN A 123 6.56 20.48 2.11
C ASN A 123 5.35 20.62 1.18
N LYS A 124 5.06 19.60 0.34
CA LYS A 124 3.95 19.64 -0.63
C LYS A 124 2.61 19.15 -0.06
N ASP A 125 2.60 18.47 1.08
CA ASP A 125 1.45 17.71 1.54
C ASP A 125 1.09 17.89 3.03
N ARG A 126 1.37 19.04 3.64
CA ARG A 126 0.87 19.38 4.98
C ARG A 126 -0.65 19.17 5.11
N GLU A 127 -1.39 19.38 4.03
CA GLU A 127 -2.85 19.19 3.99
C GLU A 127 -3.30 17.71 3.93
N LYS A 128 -2.41 16.79 3.56
CA LYS A 128 -2.76 15.43 3.11
C LYS A 128 -2.87 14.41 4.22
N TYR A 129 -2.06 14.53 5.25
CA TYR A 129 -1.96 13.53 6.31
C TYR A 129 -2.59 14.00 7.64
N GLY A 130 -3.73 14.63 7.59
CA GLY A 130 -4.70 14.97 8.64
C GLY A 130 -4.39 14.83 10.14
N TYR A 131 -3.25 14.27 10.51
CA TYR A 131 -2.86 14.06 11.88
C TYR A 131 -2.30 15.31 12.58
N PHE A 132 -1.76 16.28 11.80
CA PHE A 132 -1.16 17.51 12.33
C PHE A 132 -1.29 18.67 11.33
N LYS A 133 -2.54 18.99 10.97
CA LYS A 133 -2.88 19.90 9.87
C LYS A 133 -2.26 21.30 9.94
N ASP A 134 -1.93 21.80 11.13
CA ASP A 134 -1.63 23.24 11.33
C ASP A 134 -0.52 23.56 12.35
N SER A 135 0.37 22.62 12.72
CA SER A 135 1.39 22.98 13.72
C SER A 135 2.81 22.63 13.30
N ASN A 136 3.70 23.63 13.38
CA ASN A 136 5.16 23.42 13.33
C ASN A 136 5.63 22.42 14.41
N ILE A 137 4.88 22.26 15.47
CA ILE A 137 5.09 21.32 16.57
C ILE A 137 4.90 19.89 16.10
N GLY A 138 3.84 19.59 15.32
CA GLY A 138 3.61 18.24 14.79
C GLY A 138 4.70 17.76 13.83
N SER A 139 5.19 18.63 12.95
CA SER A 139 6.30 18.29 12.05
C SER A 139 7.62 18.07 12.79
N PHE A 140 7.91 18.88 13.79
CA PHE A 140 9.10 18.74 14.66
C PHE A 140 9.10 17.41 15.44
N ILE A 141 7.95 16.94 15.87
CA ILE A 141 7.80 15.72 16.62
C ILE A 141 7.96 14.50 15.72
N ILE A 142 7.34 14.51 14.54
CA ILE A 142 7.54 13.45 13.54
C ILE A 142 9.02 13.38 13.14
N SER A 143 9.68 14.52 12.96
CA SER A 143 11.10 14.60 12.67
C SER A 143 11.97 14.01 13.80
N LYS A 144 11.73 14.37 15.07
CA LYS A 144 12.39 13.75 16.23
C LYS A 144 12.14 12.24 16.30
N PHE A 145 10.92 11.82 16.04
CA PHE A 145 10.55 10.43 16.00
C PHE A 145 11.34 9.70 14.89
N ILE A 146 11.33 10.20 13.65
CA ILE A 146 12.07 9.62 12.52
C ILE A 146 13.58 9.56 12.84
N ASN A 147 14.16 10.61 13.39
CA ASN A 147 15.60 10.64 13.69
C ASN A 147 16.00 9.64 14.78
N LYS A 148 15.18 9.42 15.79
CA LYS A 148 15.41 8.38 16.80
C LYS A 148 15.27 6.97 16.22
N GLN A 149 14.39 6.79 15.20
CA GLN A 149 14.25 5.52 14.47
C GLN A 149 15.53 5.08 13.79
N LYS A 150 16.24 5.98 13.14
CA LYS A 150 17.44 5.65 12.40
C LYS A 150 18.46 4.87 13.24
N ASN A 151 18.57 5.18 14.54
CA ASN A 151 19.46 4.48 15.43
C ASN A 151 18.99 3.06 15.81
N LEU A 152 17.69 2.85 15.90
CA LEU A 152 17.11 1.56 16.29
C LEU A 152 16.91 0.61 15.10
N LEU A 153 16.84 1.15 13.87
CA LEU A 153 16.86 0.35 12.65
C LEU A 153 18.15 -0.47 12.48
N LYS A 154 19.23 -0.12 13.19
CA LYS A 154 20.45 -0.95 13.26
C LYS A 154 20.16 -2.34 13.83
N ASN A 155 19.12 -2.46 14.67
CA ASN A 155 18.72 -3.71 15.31
C ASN A 155 17.91 -4.63 14.39
N VAL A 156 17.47 -4.14 13.23
CA VAL A 156 16.74 -4.92 12.23
C VAL A 156 17.75 -5.69 11.37
N SER A 157 17.54 -6.99 11.23
CA SER A 157 18.40 -7.88 10.45
C SER A 157 18.23 -7.65 8.95
N LYS A 158 16.98 -7.64 8.48
CA LYS A 158 16.61 -7.38 7.08
C LYS A 158 15.37 -6.49 6.98
N PHE A 159 15.33 -5.70 5.93
CA PHE A 159 14.16 -4.89 5.56
C PHE A 159 13.59 -5.38 4.24
N ILE A 160 12.28 -5.56 4.22
CA ILE A 160 11.53 -5.91 3.02
C ILE A 160 11.01 -4.61 2.38
N THR A 161 11.31 -4.43 1.11
CA THR A 161 10.73 -3.42 0.23
C THR A 161 9.98 -4.10 -0.91
N HIS A 162 9.08 -3.39 -1.57
CA HIS A 162 8.18 -4.05 -2.52
C HIS A 162 8.62 -3.93 -3.98
N THR A 163 9.49 -2.95 -4.29
CA THR A 163 9.94 -2.67 -5.68
C THR A 163 11.38 -2.20 -5.70
N GLU A 164 12.02 -2.25 -6.87
CA GLU A 164 13.35 -1.68 -7.08
C GLU A 164 13.37 -0.18 -6.74
N PHE A 165 12.31 0.57 -7.09
CA PHE A 165 12.21 1.98 -6.76
C PHE A 165 12.23 2.21 -5.24
N THR A 166 11.45 1.45 -4.47
CA THR A 166 11.44 1.57 -3.01
C THR A 166 12.77 1.16 -2.40
N LYS A 167 13.40 0.09 -2.89
CA LYS A 167 14.73 -0.34 -2.46
C LYS A 167 15.75 0.77 -2.69
N TYR A 168 15.79 1.35 -3.90
CA TYR A 168 16.69 2.45 -4.24
C TYR A 168 16.50 3.67 -3.34
N GLU A 169 15.26 4.12 -3.12
CA GLU A 169 15.00 5.29 -2.29
C GLU A 169 15.39 5.07 -0.82
N PHE A 170 15.14 3.87 -0.27
CA PHE A 170 15.57 3.58 1.10
C PHE A 170 17.08 3.41 1.23
N SER A 171 17.76 2.78 0.26
CA SER A 171 19.21 2.62 0.26
C SER A 171 19.94 3.96 0.20
N LYS A 172 19.44 4.87 -0.62
CA LYS A 172 20.00 6.22 -0.78
C LYS A 172 19.94 7.06 0.50
N HIS A 173 18.95 6.83 1.36
CA HIS A 173 18.65 7.77 2.43
C HIS A 173 18.85 7.27 3.85
N VAL A 174 18.64 5.96 4.14
CA VAL A 174 18.55 5.55 5.55
C VAL A 174 18.98 4.12 5.87
N ILE A 175 18.90 3.18 4.93
CA ILE A 175 19.13 1.75 5.19
C ILE A 175 20.25 1.24 4.28
N PRO A 176 21.29 0.57 4.82
CA PRO A 176 22.31 -0.05 4.00
C PRO A 176 21.71 -1.05 2.99
N GLU A 177 22.18 -1.01 1.75
CA GLU A 177 21.60 -1.80 0.66
C GLU A 177 21.63 -3.31 0.93
N ASN A 178 22.70 -3.81 1.57
CA ASN A 178 22.86 -5.22 1.93
C ASN A 178 21.82 -5.74 2.95
N LYS A 179 21.09 -4.84 3.60
CA LYS A 179 19.97 -5.16 4.49
C LYS A 179 18.61 -5.12 3.78
N LEU A 180 18.55 -4.60 2.56
CA LEU A 180 17.30 -4.44 1.82
C LEU A 180 17.06 -5.63 0.88
N VAL A 181 15.86 -6.23 1.00
CA VAL A 181 15.39 -7.32 0.15
C VAL A 181 14.10 -6.86 -0.55
N ILE A 182 13.96 -7.20 -1.83
CA ILE A 182 12.72 -6.94 -2.57
C ILE A 182 11.82 -8.16 -2.44
N LYS A 183 10.66 -7.95 -1.83
CA LYS A 183 9.57 -8.91 -1.78
C LYS A 183 8.26 -8.17 -2.02
N PRO A 184 7.66 -8.30 -3.21
CA PRO A 184 6.37 -7.70 -3.51
C PRO A 184 5.27 -8.16 -2.57
N ASN A 185 4.20 -7.37 -2.42
CA ASN A 185 2.97 -7.86 -1.85
C ASN A 185 2.32 -8.87 -2.79
N PHE A 186 1.33 -9.60 -2.28
CA PHE A 186 0.67 -10.67 -2.99
C PHE A 186 -0.86 -10.63 -2.83
N LEU A 187 -1.51 -11.41 -3.66
CA LEU A 187 -2.93 -11.78 -3.51
C LEU A 187 -3.08 -13.28 -3.75
N ASN A 188 -4.12 -13.85 -3.17
CA ASN A 188 -4.52 -15.21 -3.50
C ASN A 188 -5.00 -15.25 -4.96
N SER A 189 -4.61 -16.30 -5.68
CA SER A 189 -5.04 -16.53 -7.06
C SER A 189 -6.55 -16.72 -7.13
N THR A 190 -7.13 -16.44 -8.28
CA THR A 190 -8.54 -16.70 -8.58
C THR A 190 -8.65 -17.62 -9.79
N ASN A 191 -9.75 -18.38 -9.86
CA ASN A 191 -10.06 -19.23 -11.03
C ASN A 191 -10.95 -18.49 -12.05
N ASN A 192 -10.97 -17.15 -12.02
CA ASN A 192 -11.79 -16.38 -12.93
C ASN A 192 -11.26 -16.51 -14.36
N LYS A 193 -12.17 -16.75 -15.30
CA LYS A 193 -11.83 -16.72 -16.74
C LYS A 193 -11.55 -15.27 -17.15
N ILE A 194 -10.43 -15.04 -17.80
CA ILE A 194 -10.10 -13.75 -18.39
C ILE A 194 -11.05 -13.49 -19.57
N GLN A 195 -11.75 -12.37 -19.52
CA GLN A 195 -12.64 -11.91 -20.57
C GLN A 195 -11.94 -10.89 -21.46
N SER A 196 -12.26 -10.91 -22.76
CA SER A 196 -11.78 -9.88 -23.68
C SER A 196 -12.26 -8.49 -23.26
N ILE A 197 -11.44 -7.48 -23.50
CA ILE A 197 -11.76 -6.08 -23.21
C ILE A 197 -12.98 -5.61 -24.03
N SER A 198 -13.24 -6.23 -25.19
CA SER A 198 -14.42 -5.95 -26.01
C SER A 198 -15.74 -6.35 -25.35
N GLU A 199 -15.72 -7.38 -24.50
CA GLU A 199 -16.87 -7.89 -23.78
C GLU A 199 -17.19 -7.08 -22.51
N LYS A 200 -16.25 -6.23 -22.11
CA LYS A 200 -16.36 -5.37 -20.90
C LYS A 200 -16.84 -3.97 -21.27
N ASN A 201 -17.38 -3.23 -20.31
CA ASN A 201 -18.07 -1.98 -20.61
C ASN A 201 -17.30 -0.73 -20.12
N ASN A 202 -17.27 -0.48 -18.83
CA ASN A 202 -16.81 0.77 -18.23
C ASN A 202 -15.31 0.78 -17.93
N ALA A 203 -14.72 1.95 -17.82
CA ALA A 203 -13.47 2.11 -17.08
C ALA A 203 -13.75 2.09 -15.58
N ILE A 204 -12.75 1.75 -14.75
CA ILE A 204 -12.87 1.79 -13.30
C ILE A 204 -11.75 2.60 -12.67
N PHE A 205 -12.07 3.36 -11.62
CA PHE A 205 -11.16 3.91 -10.64
C PHE A 205 -11.51 3.33 -9.28
N ALA A 206 -10.58 2.71 -8.58
CA ALA A 206 -10.79 2.13 -7.27
C ALA A 206 -9.68 2.57 -6.31
N SER A 207 -9.89 3.67 -5.61
CA SER A 207 -8.94 4.24 -4.65
C SER A 207 -9.61 5.31 -3.81
N ARG A 208 -8.88 5.83 -2.82
CA ARG A 208 -9.33 6.99 -2.03
C ARG A 208 -9.60 8.20 -2.95
N ILE A 209 -10.75 8.84 -2.78
CA ILE A 209 -11.14 10.04 -3.53
C ILE A 209 -10.40 11.26 -2.96
N SER A 210 -9.15 11.43 -3.36
CA SER A 210 -8.25 12.46 -2.86
C SER A 210 -7.33 13.02 -3.96
N LYS A 211 -6.74 14.19 -3.73
CA LYS A 211 -5.94 14.89 -4.75
C LYS A 211 -4.78 14.04 -5.24
N GLU A 212 -4.07 13.42 -4.33
CA GLU A 212 -2.89 12.60 -4.63
C GLU A 212 -3.16 11.33 -5.44
N LYS A 213 -4.39 10.84 -5.36
CA LYS A 213 -4.81 9.72 -6.19
C LYS A 213 -5.25 10.15 -7.60
N GLY A 214 -5.06 11.43 -7.93
CA GLY A 214 -5.27 11.97 -9.26
C GLY A 214 -6.73 12.07 -9.69
N ILE A 215 -7.69 12.06 -8.74
CA ILE A 215 -9.12 12.10 -9.08
C ILE A 215 -9.50 13.34 -9.89
N LEU A 216 -8.84 14.48 -9.66
CA LEU A 216 -9.15 15.71 -10.40
C LEU A 216 -8.67 15.64 -11.86
N THR A 217 -7.50 15.07 -12.10
CA THR A 217 -6.97 14.79 -13.45
C THR A 217 -7.87 13.81 -14.19
N LEU A 218 -8.29 12.74 -13.48
CA LEU A 218 -9.22 11.74 -14.02
C LEU A 218 -10.55 12.37 -14.45
N ILE A 219 -11.17 13.16 -13.59
CA ILE A 219 -12.44 13.84 -13.89
C ILE A 219 -12.31 14.73 -15.12
N LYS A 220 -11.26 15.58 -15.16
CA LYS A 220 -11.00 16.46 -16.32
C LYS A 220 -10.84 15.68 -17.63
N ALA A 221 -10.23 14.51 -17.59
CA ALA A 221 -10.09 13.65 -18.76
C ALA A 221 -11.44 13.07 -19.18
N PHE A 222 -12.18 12.49 -18.25
CA PHE A 222 -13.45 11.78 -18.54
C PHE A 222 -14.60 12.70 -18.94
N THR A 223 -14.53 14.01 -18.68
CA THR A 223 -15.47 14.96 -19.32
C THR A 223 -15.28 15.12 -20.84
N LYS A 224 -14.17 14.61 -21.39
CA LYS A 224 -13.79 14.73 -22.81
C LYS A 224 -13.71 13.38 -23.53
N ILE A 225 -14.10 12.29 -22.87
CA ILE A 225 -14.01 10.93 -23.39
C ILE A 225 -15.39 10.29 -23.30
N ASP A 226 -15.79 9.60 -24.37
CA ASP A 226 -17.07 8.89 -24.43
C ASP A 226 -16.91 7.44 -23.95
N ILE A 227 -16.70 7.28 -22.65
CA ILE A 227 -16.75 6.02 -21.93
C ILE A 227 -17.20 6.27 -20.50
N ASN A 228 -18.00 5.37 -19.94
CA ASN A 228 -18.42 5.46 -18.55
C ASN A 228 -17.28 5.09 -17.60
N LEU A 229 -17.24 5.77 -16.46
CA LEU A 229 -16.31 5.52 -15.36
C LEU A 229 -17.06 5.15 -14.09
N ASP A 230 -16.79 3.97 -13.57
CA ASP A 230 -17.17 3.59 -12.20
C ASP A 230 -16.07 4.02 -11.23
N ALA A 231 -16.34 4.99 -10.36
CA ALA A 231 -15.40 5.47 -9.36
C ALA A 231 -15.77 4.96 -7.97
N LEU A 232 -14.94 4.04 -7.45
CA LEU A 232 -15.10 3.37 -6.16
C LEU A 232 -14.14 3.97 -5.13
N GLY A 233 -14.65 4.20 -3.93
CA GLY A 233 -13.91 4.72 -2.79
C GLY A 233 -14.56 5.96 -2.19
N ASP A 234 -14.04 6.38 -1.05
CA ASP A 234 -14.41 7.61 -0.34
C ASP A 234 -13.15 8.42 -0.03
N GLY A 235 -13.32 9.65 0.43
CA GLY A 235 -12.18 10.50 0.77
C GLY A 235 -12.52 11.98 0.83
N PRO A 236 -11.51 12.82 1.14
CA PRO A 236 -11.73 14.25 1.39
C PRO A 236 -12.33 15.02 0.21
N LEU A 237 -12.16 14.53 -1.02
CA LEU A 237 -12.72 15.16 -2.21
C LEU A 237 -14.06 14.55 -2.67
N PHE A 238 -14.59 13.52 -2.01
CA PHE A 238 -15.80 12.83 -2.43
C PHE A 238 -16.99 13.79 -2.60
N LYS A 239 -17.29 14.59 -1.58
CA LYS A 239 -18.38 15.57 -1.61
C LYS A 239 -18.20 16.61 -2.73
N LYS A 240 -16.95 17.05 -2.98
CA LYS A 240 -16.62 18.01 -4.04
C LYS A 240 -16.84 17.39 -5.42
N VAL A 241 -16.35 16.18 -5.63
CA VAL A 241 -16.48 15.45 -6.91
C VAL A 241 -17.95 15.16 -7.23
N LYS A 242 -18.72 14.75 -6.21
CA LYS A 242 -20.17 14.50 -6.37
C LYS A 242 -20.93 15.73 -6.89
N LYS A 243 -20.51 16.94 -6.51
CA LYS A 243 -21.15 18.19 -6.98
C LYS A 243 -20.92 18.50 -8.46
N TYR A 244 -19.89 17.91 -9.09
CA TYR A 244 -19.65 18.14 -10.53
C TYR A 244 -20.72 17.48 -11.42
N ASN A 245 -21.44 16.48 -10.90
CA ASN A 245 -22.57 15.81 -11.57
C ASN A 245 -22.30 15.45 -13.04
N ILE A 246 -21.18 14.74 -13.28
CA ILE A 246 -20.73 14.40 -14.64
C ILE A 246 -21.44 13.13 -15.08
N ASN A 247 -22.15 13.18 -16.22
CA ASN A 247 -23.09 12.15 -16.67
C ASN A 247 -22.43 10.76 -16.85
N ASN A 248 -21.19 10.70 -17.31
CA ASN A 248 -20.49 9.44 -17.54
C ASN A 248 -19.60 9.00 -16.37
N ILE A 249 -19.69 9.63 -15.19
CA ILE A 249 -18.93 9.25 -13.98
C ILE A 249 -19.89 8.86 -12.86
N LYS A 250 -19.88 7.59 -12.47
CA LYS A 250 -20.68 7.07 -11.37
C LYS A 250 -19.85 6.89 -10.12
N LEU A 251 -20.18 7.61 -9.04
CA LEU A 251 -19.54 7.50 -7.74
C LEU A 251 -20.28 6.47 -6.88
N HIS A 252 -19.58 5.40 -6.49
CA HIS A 252 -20.16 4.29 -5.71
C HIS A 252 -19.89 4.40 -4.20
N GLY A 253 -19.00 5.30 -3.77
CA GLY A 253 -18.54 5.34 -2.38
C GLY A 253 -17.65 4.15 -2.02
N ASN A 254 -17.48 3.91 -0.73
CA ASN A 254 -16.68 2.80 -0.23
C ASN A 254 -17.46 1.49 -0.35
N LEU A 255 -16.87 0.48 -0.96
CA LEU A 255 -17.45 -0.86 -1.15
C LEU A 255 -16.57 -1.93 -0.50
N PRO A 256 -17.18 -3.07 -0.06
CA PRO A 256 -16.42 -4.24 0.35
C PRO A 256 -15.52 -4.76 -0.77
N ARG A 257 -14.39 -5.36 -0.39
CA ARG A 257 -13.33 -5.76 -1.34
C ARG A 257 -13.80 -6.77 -2.39
N ASP A 258 -14.66 -7.70 -2.02
CA ASP A 258 -15.27 -8.65 -2.94
C ASP A 258 -16.09 -7.96 -4.05
N LYS A 259 -16.81 -6.89 -3.71
CA LYS A 259 -17.53 -6.07 -4.69
C LYS A 259 -16.58 -5.28 -5.57
N VAL A 260 -15.51 -4.68 -4.99
CA VAL A 260 -14.48 -3.98 -5.77
C VAL A 260 -13.86 -4.92 -6.81
N ASN A 261 -13.49 -6.14 -6.41
CA ASN A 261 -12.92 -7.14 -7.34
C ASN A 261 -13.89 -7.50 -8.47
N LYS A 262 -15.20 -7.62 -8.18
CA LYS A 262 -16.22 -7.86 -9.22
C LYS A 262 -16.33 -6.68 -10.21
N PHE A 263 -16.21 -5.45 -9.73
CA PHE A 263 -16.17 -4.28 -10.61
C PHE A 263 -14.91 -4.28 -11.48
N ILE A 264 -13.74 -4.54 -10.89
CA ILE A 264 -12.46 -4.62 -11.63
C ILE A 264 -12.56 -5.68 -12.74
N ASN A 265 -13.03 -6.89 -12.42
CA ASN A 265 -13.17 -7.99 -13.39
C ASN A 265 -14.06 -7.63 -14.59
N LYS A 266 -15.16 -6.88 -14.36
CA LYS A 266 -16.13 -6.46 -15.39
C LYS A 266 -15.72 -5.21 -16.17
N SER A 267 -14.67 -4.52 -15.76
CA SER A 267 -14.25 -3.25 -16.37
C SER A 267 -13.28 -3.47 -17.53
N LYS A 268 -13.38 -2.65 -18.58
CA LYS A 268 -12.44 -2.65 -19.70
C LYS A 268 -11.01 -2.43 -19.24
N PHE A 269 -10.81 -1.44 -18.40
CA PHE A 269 -9.51 -1.12 -17.82
C PHE A 269 -9.65 -0.39 -16.49
N LEU A 270 -8.67 -0.62 -15.63
CA LEU A 270 -8.43 0.17 -14.43
C LEU A 270 -7.65 1.44 -14.81
N VAL A 271 -8.13 2.60 -14.36
CA VAL A 271 -7.33 3.83 -14.39
C VAL A 271 -6.75 4.08 -13.00
N PHE A 272 -5.43 4.16 -12.92
CA PHE A 272 -4.69 4.42 -11.68
C PHE A 272 -3.87 5.71 -11.81
N PRO A 273 -4.51 6.90 -11.69
CA PRO A 273 -3.91 8.19 -12.04
C PRO A 273 -3.16 8.83 -10.85
N SER A 274 -2.52 8.04 -9.99
CA SER A 274 -1.83 8.57 -8.81
C SER A 274 -0.77 9.60 -9.21
N GLU A 275 -0.82 10.76 -8.56
CA GLU A 275 0.17 11.84 -8.71
C GLU A 275 1.21 11.79 -7.57
N TRP A 276 1.31 10.65 -6.90
CA TRP A 276 2.11 10.43 -5.73
C TRP A 276 2.92 9.12 -5.79
N TYR A 277 4.03 9.06 -5.07
CA TYR A 277 4.80 7.83 -4.90
C TYR A 277 4.03 6.81 -4.07
N GLU A 278 3.47 5.82 -4.72
CA GLU A 278 2.92 4.63 -4.06
C GLU A 278 4.06 3.73 -3.61
N SER A 279 3.94 3.10 -2.44
CA SER A 279 4.92 2.06 -2.06
C SER A 279 4.67 0.77 -2.83
N PHE A 280 3.40 0.33 -2.86
CA PHE A 280 2.94 -0.80 -3.66
C PHE A 280 1.42 -0.76 -3.85
N PRO A 281 0.91 -0.44 -5.03
CA PRO A 281 -0.52 -0.25 -5.27
C PRO A 281 -1.25 -1.58 -5.46
N MET A 282 -1.91 -2.08 -4.40
CA MET A 282 -2.64 -3.36 -4.40
C MET A 282 -3.71 -3.44 -5.49
N THR A 283 -4.37 -2.33 -5.82
CA THR A 283 -5.42 -2.29 -6.86
C THR A 283 -4.87 -2.65 -8.24
N ILE A 284 -3.61 -2.35 -8.54
CA ILE A 284 -2.95 -2.79 -9.78
C ILE A 284 -2.81 -4.31 -9.78
N LEU A 285 -2.42 -4.93 -8.66
CA LEU A 285 -2.36 -6.38 -8.55
C LEU A 285 -3.73 -7.03 -8.67
N GLU A 286 -4.77 -6.41 -8.09
CA GLU A 286 -6.14 -6.87 -8.24
C GLU A 286 -6.55 -6.88 -9.72
N ALA A 287 -6.21 -5.84 -10.48
CA ALA A 287 -6.48 -5.79 -11.91
C ALA A 287 -5.66 -6.83 -12.70
N PHE A 288 -4.39 -7.01 -12.39
CA PHE A 288 -3.55 -8.05 -12.99
C PHE A 288 -4.13 -9.43 -12.76
N ARG A 289 -4.52 -9.76 -11.52
CA ARG A 289 -5.16 -11.02 -11.15
C ARG A 289 -6.43 -11.29 -11.94
N GLU A 290 -7.26 -10.28 -12.12
CA GLU A 290 -8.54 -10.38 -12.84
C GLU A 290 -8.38 -10.29 -14.38
N GLY A 291 -7.15 -10.17 -14.90
CA GLY A 291 -6.93 -9.96 -16.33
C GLY A 291 -7.60 -8.69 -16.84
N THR A 292 -7.60 -7.64 -16.03
CA THR A 292 -8.12 -6.32 -16.40
C THR A 292 -6.96 -5.41 -16.76
N LEU A 293 -7.02 -4.79 -17.94
CA LEU A 293 -6.00 -3.87 -18.41
C LEU A 293 -5.79 -2.74 -17.40
N VAL A 294 -4.55 -2.33 -17.21
CA VAL A 294 -4.20 -1.21 -16.34
C VAL A 294 -3.67 -0.03 -17.14
N LEU A 295 -4.26 1.15 -16.95
CA LEU A 295 -3.76 2.44 -17.39
C LEU A 295 -3.33 3.23 -16.17
N ALA A 296 -2.04 3.47 -15.98
CA ALA A 296 -1.52 4.06 -14.74
C ALA A 296 -0.51 5.19 -14.99
N SER A 297 -0.34 6.03 -13.97
CA SER A 297 0.66 7.10 -13.99
C SER A 297 2.09 6.54 -14.00
N ASN A 298 2.94 7.09 -14.84
CA ASN A 298 4.35 6.73 -14.98
C ASN A 298 5.21 7.32 -13.86
N ILE A 299 5.02 6.86 -12.61
CA ILE A 299 5.65 7.44 -11.43
C ILE A 299 6.08 6.40 -10.40
N GLY A 300 7.23 6.58 -9.79
CA GLY A 300 7.69 5.84 -8.61
C GLY A 300 7.62 4.32 -8.78
N SER A 301 7.06 3.62 -7.81
CA SER A 301 6.92 2.16 -7.80
C SER A 301 6.03 1.62 -8.93
N ILE A 302 5.11 2.42 -9.45
CA ILE A 302 4.25 2.01 -10.58
C ILE A 302 5.11 1.64 -11.79
N LYS A 303 6.16 2.42 -12.08
CA LYS A 303 7.13 2.13 -13.15
C LYS A 303 7.92 0.82 -12.93
N SER A 304 8.06 0.37 -11.70
CA SER A 304 8.71 -0.91 -11.39
C SER A 304 7.78 -2.11 -11.59
N ILE A 305 6.47 -1.89 -11.53
CA ILE A 305 5.44 -2.92 -11.68
C ILE A 305 4.96 -3.00 -13.12
N ILE A 306 4.73 -1.85 -13.76
CA ILE A 306 4.20 -1.76 -15.11
C ILE A 306 5.31 -1.47 -16.11
N LYS A 307 5.43 -2.36 -17.10
CA LYS A 307 6.21 -2.18 -18.33
C LYS A 307 5.25 -1.71 -19.42
N ASP A 308 5.44 -0.47 -19.87
CA ASP A 308 4.52 0.14 -20.84
C ASP A 308 4.31 -0.73 -22.06
N ARG A 309 3.07 -0.90 -22.49
CA ARG A 309 2.59 -1.72 -23.62
C ARG A 309 2.91 -3.22 -23.51
N PHE A 310 3.47 -3.69 -22.40
CA PHE A 310 3.70 -5.12 -22.18
C PHE A 310 2.69 -5.72 -21.19
N ASN A 311 2.56 -5.15 -19.96
CA ASN A 311 1.64 -5.62 -18.92
C ASN A 311 0.72 -4.50 -18.39
N GLY A 312 0.70 -3.35 -19.06
CA GLY A 312 -0.13 -2.19 -18.76
C GLY A 312 0.26 -1.02 -19.65
N ILE A 313 -0.42 0.10 -19.50
CA ILE A 313 -0.19 1.32 -20.26
C ILE A 313 0.14 2.44 -19.28
N LEU A 314 1.18 3.20 -19.58
CA LEU A 314 1.64 4.30 -18.77
C LEU A 314 1.31 5.65 -19.42
N PHE A 315 0.93 6.62 -18.57
CA PHE A 315 0.75 8.01 -18.97
C PHE A 315 1.47 8.96 -17.99
N GLU A 316 1.73 10.18 -18.40
CA GLU A 316 2.42 11.17 -17.59
C GLU A 316 1.57 11.64 -16.41
N PRO A 317 2.08 11.58 -15.16
CA PRO A 317 1.33 11.96 -13.96
C PRO A 317 0.77 13.38 -14.03
N GLY A 318 -0.55 13.53 -13.77
CA GLY A 318 -1.23 14.83 -13.80
C GLY A 318 -1.50 15.38 -15.21
N ASN A 319 -1.02 14.73 -16.28
CA ASN A 319 -1.24 15.15 -17.66
C ASN A 319 -2.58 14.63 -18.19
N THR A 320 -3.59 15.52 -18.15
CA THR A 320 -4.95 15.20 -18.64
C THR A 320 -4.98 14.89 -20.13
N SER A 321 -4.16 15.54 -20.97
CA SER A 321 -4.12 15.30 -22.42
C SER A 321 -3.58 13.92 -22.73
N ASP A 322 -2.44 13.55 -22.13
CA ASP A 322 -1.84 12.23 -22.33
C ASP A 322 -2.79 11.12 -21.85
N LEU A 323 -3.46 11.31 -20.70
CA LEU A 323 -4.49 10.37 -20.23
C LEU A 323 -5.61 10.17 -21.26
N ILE A 324 -6.12 11.26 -21.88
CA ILE A 324 -7.15 11.20 -22.92
C ILE A 324 -6.63 10.42 -24.13
N ASP A 325 -5.42 10.70 -24.59
CA ASP A 325 -4.82 10.05 -25.75
C ASP A 325 -4.60 8.55 -25.52
N LYS A 326 -4.15 8.16 -24.32
CA LYS A 326 -4.02 6.74 -23.94
C LYS A 326 -5.38 6.04 -23.87
N VAL A 327 -6.43 6.68 -23.34
CA VAL A 327 -7.78 6.07 -23.35
C VAL A 327 -8.29 5.89 -24.77
N LYS A 328 -8.16 6.89 -25.64
CA LYS A 328 -8.53 6.76 -27.06
C LYS A 328 -7.78 5.63 -27.74
N TRP A 329 -6.48 5.51 -27.46
CA TRP A 329 -5.67 4.41 -27.98
C TRP A 329 -6.20 3.05 -27.52
N ILE A 330 -6.53 2.88 -26.23
CA ILE A 330 -7.12 1.64 -25.68
C ILE A 330 -8.41 1.27 -26.43
N LEU A 331 -9.30 2.24 -26.63
CA LEU A 331 -10.59 1.99 -27.29
C LEU A 331 -10.44 1.54 -28.75
N ASN A 332 -9.39 2.01 -29.43
CA ASN A 332 -9.11 1.70 -30.83
C ASN A 332 -8.24 0.45 -31.04
N ASN A 333 -7.56 -0.05 -29.99
CA ASN A 333 -6.58 -1.15 -30.11
C ASN A 333 -6.91 -2.32 -29.16
N GLN A 334 -8.19 -2.76 -29.15
CA GLN A 334 -8.68 -3.72 -28.16
C GLN A 334 -7.95 -5.07 -28.19
N ARG A 335 -7.58 -5.58 -29.38
CA ARG A 335 -6.83 -6.86 -29.51
C ARG A 335 -5.44 -6.79 -28.85
N GLU A 336 -4.72 -5.67 -29.06
CA GLU A 336 -3.42 -5.45 -28.40
C GLU A 336 -3.59 -5.32 -26.87
N CYS A 337 -4.66 -4.66 -26.44
CA CYS A 337 -5.02 -4.53 -25.03
C CYS A 337 -5.35 -5.86 -24.36
N ASP A 338 -5.99 -6.81 -25.08
CA ASP A 338 -6.22 -8.18 -24.59
C ASP A 338 -4.89 -8.89 -24.31
N GLN A 339 -3.92 -8.77 -25.23
CA GLN A 339 -2.60 -9.36 -25.03
C GLN A 339 -1.85 -8.74 -23.85
N ILE A 340 -1.93 -7.41 -23.69
CA ILE A 340 -1.33 -6.70 -22.55
C ILE A 340 -1.95 -7.15 -21.23
N ALA A 341 -3.27 -7.29 -21.16
CA ALA A 341 -3.99 -7.79 -19.99
C ALA A 341 -3.64 -9.24 -19.65
N LEU A 342 -3.48 -10.09 -20.66
CA LEU A 342 -3.03 -11.48 -20.50
C LEU A 342 -1.59 -11.54 -19.96
N ASN A 343 -0.68 -10.72 -20.49
CA ASN A 343 0.69 -10.63 -19.98
C ASN A 343 0.72 -10.19 -18.51
N ALA A 344 -0.15 -9.23 -18.13
CA ALA A 344 -0.30 -8.77 -16.75
C ALA A 344 -0.76 -9.90 -15.81
N ASN A 345 -1.73 -10.70 -16.24
CA ASN A 345 -2.21 -11.85 -15.47
C ASN A 345 -1.15 -12.95 -15.35
N ASN A 346 -0.42 -13.24 -16.42
CA ASN A 346 0.71 -14.18 -16.37
C ASN A 346 1.79 -13.70 -15.39
N GLU A 347 2.12 -12.41 -15.41
CA GLU A 347 3.09 -11.84 -14.48
C GLU A 347 2.59 -11.87 -13.03
N PHE A 348 1.27 -11.66 -12.79
CA PHE A 348 0.66 -11.87 -11.49
C PHE A 348 0.92 -13.28 -10.96
N ASN A 349 0.61 -14.30 -11.76
CA ASN A 349 0.78 -15.70 -11.34
C ASN A 349 2.25 -16.07 -11.10
N GLN A 350 3.17 -15.49 -11.84
CA GLN A 350 4.62 -15.76 -11.73
C GLN A 350 5.29 -15.03 -10.56
N LYS A 351 4.78 -13.86 -10.12
CA LYS A 351 5.49 -13.01 -9.19
C LYS A 351 4.70 -12.62 -7.94
N TYR A 352 3.36 -12.62 -8.00
CA TYR A 352 2.51 -11.99 -7.01
C TYR A 352 1.48 -12.93 -6.39
N SER A 353 1.53 -14.22 -6.73
CA SER A 353 0.69 -15.24 -6.09
C SER A 353 1.14 -15.57 -4.67
N SER A 354 0.26 -16.13 -3.87
CA SER A 354 0.54 -16.55 -2.48
C SER A 354 1.68 -17.55 -2.40
N GLU A 355 1.74 -18.52 -3.32
CA GLU A 355 2.77 -19.56 -3.34
C GLU A 355 4.17 -18.98 -3.61
N VAL A 356 4.28 -18.04 -4.55
CA VAL A 356 5.53 -17.34 -4.85
C VAL A 356 5.95 -16.46 -3.68
N ASN A 357 5.00 -15.74 -3.09
CA ASN A 357 5.26 -14.85 -1.97
C ASN A 357 5.74 -15.61 -0.73
N TYR A 358 5.15 -16.77 -0.44
CA TYR A 358 5.58 -17.63 0.66
C TYR A 358 7.05 -18.02 0.53
N LYS A 359 7.47 -18.51 -0.65
CA LYS A 359 8.86 -18.86 -0.91
C LYS A 359 9.79 -17.67 -0.69
N GLN A 360 9.45 -16.52 -1.27
CA GLN A 360 10.24 -15.28 -1.10
C GLN A 360 10.31 -14.84 0.37
N LEU A 361 9.24 -15.02 1.15
CA LEU A 361 9.23 -14.61 2.57
C LEU A 361 10.12 -15.50 3.42
N ILE A 362 10.16 -16.80 3.15
CA ILE A 362 10.98 -17.75 3.88
C ILE A 362 12.47 -17.59 3.55
N ASP A 363 12.82 -17.10 2.37
CA ASP A 363 14.18 -16.82 1.94
C ASP A 363 14.79 -15.54 2.54
N VAL A 364 13.99 -14.69 3.19
CA VAL A 364 14.45 -13.45 3.85
C VAL A 364 15.07 -13.72 5.21
#